data_38fa583c2ef1ea79c0a17667481cabcd
#
_entry.id   38fa583c2ef1ea79c0a17667481cabcd
#
_cell.length_a   1.000
_cell.length_b   1.000
_cell.length_c   1.000
_cell.angle_alpha   90.00
_cell.angle_beta   90.00
_cell.angle_gamma   90.00
#
_symmetry.space_group_name_H-M   'P 1'
#
loop_
_entity.id
_entity.type
_entity.pdbx_description
1 polymer ?
#
loop_
_entity_poly.entity_id
_entity_poly.type
_entity_poly.pdbx_seq_one_letter_code
_entity_poly.pdbx_strand_id
1 'polypeptide(L)'
;HTAYRRQRQMCIRDRYSTASVAQMVFAHILNICQQVQHHSEEVHKGRWTNNKDFCFWDTPLIELRDKKIGLVGLGNTGYTTARVAIGFGMQVYALTSKSHFQLPPEIKKMDLDQLFSECDIISLHCPLTPETHELVNARRLALMKPNAILINTGRGPLVNEQDLADALNSGKIYAAGVDVLSSEPPRADNPLLTAKNCYITPHIAWASTEARERLMNIAISNLQAYISGTPENVVNK
;
A
#
# COMPACT_ATOMS: atom_id res chain seq x y z
N HIS A 1 -19.75 -19.53 10.28
CA HIS A 1 -18.38 -18.92 10.26
C HIS A 1 -17.42 -19.54 9.23
N THR A 2 -17.59 -20.82 8.88
CA THR A 2 -16.72 -21.51 7.89
C THR A 2 -16.98 -21.10 6.43
N ALA A 3 -18.24 -20.86 6.05
CA ALA A 3 -18.60 -20.43 4.71
C ALA A 3 -18.06 -19.01 4.38
N TYR A 4 -18.08 -18.11 5.36
CA TYR A 4 -17.58 -16.74 5.21
C TYR A 4 -16.05 -16.69 5.04
N ARG A 5 -15.30 -17.56 5.74
CA ARG A 5 -13.83 -17.71 5.54
C ARG A 5 -13.49 -18.28 4.16
N ARG A 6 -14.27 -19.23 3.66
CA ARG A 6 -14.07 -19.84 2.33
C ARG A 6 -14.29 -18.82 1.21
N GLN A 7 -15.32 -18.00 1.34
CA GLN A 7 -15.64 -16.95 0.36
C GLN A 7 -14.54 -15.85 0.34
N ARG A 8 -13.97 -15.47 1.49
CA ARG A 8 -12.83 -14.57 1.56
C ARG A 8 -11.58 -15.11 0.83
N GLN A 9 -11.30 -16.41 0.95
CA GLN A 9 -10.18 -17.05 0.25
C GLN A 9 -10.39 -17.16 -1.26
N MET A 10 -11.62 -17.37 -1.72
CA MET A 10 -11.98 -17.34 -3.15
C MET A 10 -11.77 -15.94 -3.75
N CYS A 11 -12.23 -14.89 -3.09
CA CYS A 11 -12.09 -13.51 -3.55
C CYS A 11 -10.63 -13.07 -3.71
N ILE A 12 -9.71 -13.52 -2.86
CA ILE A 12 -8.28 -13.17 -2.90
C ILE A 12 -7.59 -13.77 -4.14
N ARG A 13 -8.04 -14.90 -4.68
CA ARG A 13 -7.46 -15.53 -5.87
C ARG A 13 -7.88 -14.91 -7.20
N ASP A 14 -8.99 -14.21 -7.22
CA ASP A 14 -9.65 -13.79 -8.46
C ASP A 14 -9.15 -12.45 -9.04
N ARG A 15 -8.15 -11.83 -8.43
CA ARG A 15 -7.47 -10.60 -8.92
C ARG A 15 -8.41 -9.41 -9.18
N TYR A 16 -9.63 -9.43 -8.65
CA TYR A 16 -10.66 -8.42 -8.93
C TYR A 16 -10.24 -6.99 -8.53
N SER A 17 -9.47 -6.84 -7.47
CA SER A 17 -9.08 -5.55 -6.90
C SER A 17 -7.64 -5.13 -7.21
N THR A 18 -6.89 -5.87 -8.02
CA THR A 18 -5.46 -5.60 -8.28
C THR A 18 -5.21 -4.15 -8.70
N ALA A 19 -5.97 -3.64 -9.68
CA ALA A 19 -5.82 -2.26 -10.15
C ALA A 19 -6.25 -1.23 -9.08
N SER A 20 -7.36 -1.49 -8.38
CA SER A 20 -7.86 -0.63 -7.32
C SER A 20 -6.85 -0.50 -6.16
N VAL A 21 -6.23 -1.61 -5.74
CA VAL A 21 -5.21 -1.58 -4.69
C VAL A 21 -3.95 -0.84 -5.14
N ALA A 22 -3.48 -1.07 -6.37
CA ALA A 22 -2.34 -0.32 -6.90
C ALA A 22 -2.64 1.18 -7.02
N GLN A 23 -3.88 1.55 -7.37
CA GLN A 23 -4.33 2.94 -7.37
C GLN A 23 -4.31 3.55 -5.97
N MET A 24 -4.78 2.81 -4.94
CA MET A 24 -4.74 3.28 -3.54
C MET A 24 -3.31 3.47 -3.05
N VAL A 25 -2.37 2.61 -3.42
CA VAL A 25 -0.93 2.80 -3.12
C VAL A 25 -0.47 4.17 -3.61
N PHE A 26 -0.77 4.52 -4.88
CA PHE A 26 -0.39 5.81 -5.43
C PHE A 26 -1.22 6.97 -4.91
N ALA A 27 -2.48 6.76 -4.52
CA ALA A 27 -3.27 7.77 -3.83
C ALA A 27 -2.61 8.18 -2.50
N HIS A 28 -2.14 7.22 -1.70
CA HIS A 28 -1.37 7.51 -0.49
C HIS A 28 -0.04 8.21 -0.80
N ILE A 29 0.74 7.70 -1.75
CA ILE A 29 2.03 8.28 -2.13
C ILE A 29 1.84 9.74 -2.57
N LEU A 30 0.91 9.99 -3.50
CA LEU A 30 0.65 11.33 -4.03
C LEU A 30 0.07 12.28 -2.98
N ASN A 31 -0.80 11.78 -2.09
CA ASN A 31 -1.29 12.58 -0.98
C ASN A 31 -0.16 13.02 -0.05
N ILE A 32 0.75 12.10 0.30
CA ILE A 32 1.92 12.41 1.14
C ILE A 32 2.85 13.42 0.43
N CYS A 33 3.08 13.23 -0.87
CA CYS A 33 4.02 14.05 -1.64
C CYS A 33 3.50 15.45 -1.95
N GLN A 34 2.20 15.62 -2.20
CA GLN A 34 1.62 16.86 -2.74
C GLN A 34 0.61 17.53 -1.81
N GLN A 35 0.05 16.81 -0.83
CA GLN A 35 -0.93 17.31 0.15
C GLN A 35 -2.06 18.17 -0.49
N VAL A 36 -2.62 17.68 -1.59
CA VAL A 36 -3.60 18.43 -2.40
C VAL A 36 -4.81 18.86 -1.57
N GLN A 37 -5.33 17.97 -0.72
CA GLN A 37 -6.48 18.30 0.13
C GLN A 37 -6.16 19.42 1.11
N HIS A 38 -5.02 19.35 1.81
CA HIS A 38 -4.58 20.37 2.74
C HIS A 38 -4.48 21.74 2.06
N HIS A 39 -3.77 21.81 0.92
CA HIS A 39 -3.63 23.09 0.20
C HIS A 39 -4.97 23.61 -0.32
N SER A 40 -5.87 22.74 -0.78
CA SER A 40 -7.22 23.12 -1.20
C SER A 40 -8.02 23.71 -0.03
N GLU A 41 -7.98 23.08 1.14
CA GLU A 41 -8.65 23.58 2.34
C GLU A 41 -8.13 24.98 2.75
N GLU A 42 -6.81 25.17 2.72
CA GLU A 42 -6.20 26.48 3.01
C GLU A 42 -6.58 27.55 2.00
N VAL A 43 -6.69 27.19 0.71
CA VAL A 43 -7.20 28.11 -0.33
C VAL A 43 -8.65 28.50 -0.04
N HIS A 44 -9.52 27.55 0.30
CA HIS A 44 -10.92 27.83 0.64
C HIS A 44 -11.08 28.67 1.91
N LYS A 45 -10.14 28.58 2.86
CA LYS A 45 -10.07 29.48 4.04
C LYS A 45 -9.61 30.90 3.69
N GLY A 46 -9.33 31.21 2.42
CA GLY A 46 -8.91 32.54 1.96
C GLY A 46 -7.42 32.83 2.14
N ARG A 47 -6.60 31.82 2.47
CA ARG A 47 -5.17 32.03 2.69
C ARG A 47 -4.46 32.51 1.42
N TRP A 48 -4.80 31.97 0.24
CA TRP A 48 -4.17 32.38 -1.02
C TRP A 48 -4.57 33.80 -1.43
N THR A 49 -5.84 34.18 -1.27
CA THR A 49 -6.35 35.53 -1.58
C THR A 49 -5.65 36.62 -0.77
N ASN A 50 -5.23 36.27 0.46
CA ASN A 50 -4.55 37.17 1.38
C ASN A 50 -3.02 36.96 1.42
N ASN A 51 -2.47 36.12 0.54
CA ASN A 51 -1.03 35.87 0.49
C ASN A 51 -0.32 37.01 -0.25
N LYS A 52 0.89 37.35 0.20
CA LYS A 52 1.73 38.37 -0.45
C LYS A 52 2.40 37.83 -1.72
N ASP A 53 2.69 36.51 -1.74
CA ASP A 53 3.32 35.83 -2.86
C ASP A 53 2.27 35.17 -3.76
N PHE A 54 2.63 34.88 -5.01
CA PHE A 54 1.74 34.24 -5.97
C PHE A 54 1.41 32.78 -5.63
N CYS A 55 2.15 32.15 -4.71
CA CYS A 55 1.96 30.78 -4.27
C CYS A 55 2.35 30.62 -2.78
N PHE A 56 1.96 29.48 -2.19
CA PHE A 56 2.42 29.05 -0.87
C PHE A 56 2.45 27.50 -0.79
N TRP A 57 3.26 26.99 0.09
CA TRP A 57 3.27 25.57 0.50
C TRP A 57 3.72 25.46 1.96
N ASP A 58 3.25 24.43 2.68
CA ASP A 58 3.51 24.27 4.11
C ASP A 58 4.54 23.19 4.41
N THR A 59 4.77 22.29 3.46
CA THR A 59 5.72 21.19 3.57
C THR A 59 6.49 21.04 2.27
N PRO A 60 7.71 20.49 2.28
CA PRO A 60 8.43 20.19 1.05
C PRO A 60 7.58 19.31 0.13
N LEU A 61 7.31 19.79 -1.09
CA LEU A 61 6.67 19.00 -2.12
C LEU A 61 7.69 18.03 -2.72
N ILE A 62 7.27 16.77 -2.91
CA ILE A 62 8.17 15.69 -3.33
C ILE A 62 7.83 15.27 -4.76
N GLU A 63 8.82 15.29 -5.65
CA GLU A 63 8.74 14.73 -6.99
C GLU A 63 9.16 13.24 -6.97
N LEU A 64 8.41 12.38 -7.68
CA LEU A 64 8.65 10.93 -7.70
C LEU A 64 9.71 10.51 -8.70
N ARG A 65 9.99 11.31 -9.72
CA ARG A 65 11.00 11.00 -10.73
C ARG A 65 12.36 10.70 -10.09
N ASP A 66 13.01 9.64 -10.57
CA ASP A 66 14.31 9.14 -10.11
C ASP A 66 14.35 8.63 -8.67
N LYS A 67 13.24 8.70 -7.93
CA LYS A 67 13.13 8.09 -6.60
C LYS A 67 13.09 6.57 -6.69
N LYS A 68 13.70 5.91 -5.70
CA LYS A 68 13.69 4.45 -5.58
C LYS A 68 12.43 3.99 -4.85
N ILE A 69 11.66 3.09 -5.46
CA ILE A 69 10.56 2.38 -4.78
C ILE A 69 10.93 0.91 -4.59
N GLY A 70 10.82 0.42 -3.36
CA GLY A 70 11.01 -0.96 -2.96
C GLY A 70 9.68 -1.67 -2.77
N LEU A 71 9.45 -2.74 -3.52
CA LEU A 71 8.23 -3.54 -3.44
C LEU A 71 8.52 -4.84 -2.70
N VAL A 72 7.92 -5.02 -1.54
CA VAL A 72 8.02 -6.27 -0.79
C VAL A 72 6.95 -7.22 -1.30
N GLY A 73 7.32 -8.06 -2.27
CA GLY A 73 6.41 -8.92 -3.03
C GLY A 73 6.07 -8.38 -4.41
N LEU A 74 6.24 -9.22 -5.44
CA LEU A 74 5.96 -8.92 -6.85
C LEU A 74 4.93 -9.87 -7.44
N GLY A 75 3.81 -10.06 -6.72
CA GLY A 75 2.59 -10.69 -7.23
C GLY A 75 1.83 -9.73 -8.17
N ASN A 76 0.55 -10.02 -8.43
CA ASN A 76 -0.23 -9.19 -9.37
C ASN A 76 -0.32 -7.72 -8.94
N THR A 77 -0.60 -7.45 -7.67
CA THR A 77 -0.71 -6.09 -7.14
C THR A 77 0.64 -5.39 -7.14
N GLY A 78 1.70 -6.03 -6.61
CA GLY A 78 3.05 -5.45 -6.64
C GLY A 78 3.55 -5.18 -8.07
N TYR A 79 3.25 -6.06 -9.02
CA TYR A 79 3.61 -5.84 -10.42
C TYR A 79 2.82 -4.67 -11.05
N THR A 80 1.53 -4.55 -10.75
CA THR A 80 0.73 -3.39 -11.22
C THR A 80 1.23 -2.10 -10.62
N THR A 81 1.57 -2.09 -9.33
CA THR A 81 2.21 -0.95 -8.65
C THR A 81 3.56 -0.59 -9.30
N ALA A 82 4.39 -1.59 -9.63
CA ALA A 82 5.65 -1.37 -10.34
C ALA A 82 5.45 -0.64 -11.67
N ARG A 83 4.45 -1.05 -12.48
CA ARG A 83 4.14 -0.40 -13.76
C ARG A 83 3.74 1.06 -13.60
N VAL A 84 2.96 1.39 -12.58
CA VAL A 84 2.59 2.78 -12.28
C VAL A 84 3.83 3.58 -11.84
N ALA A 85 4.69 2.99 -11.00
CA ALA A 85 5.95 3.61 -10.57
C ALA A 85 6.86 3.94 -11.76
N ILE A 86 7.01 3.00 -12.70
CA ILE A 86 7.77 3.21 -13.94
C ILE A 86 7.18 4.38 -14.74
N GLY A 87 5.85 4.49 -14.83
CA GLY A 87 5.16 5.61 -15.48
C GLY A 87 5.47 6.98 -14.85
N PHE A 88 5.77 7.02 -13.56
CA PHE A 88 6.27 8.22 -12.85
C PHE A 88 7.77 8.44 -12.98
N GLY A 89 8.48 7.62 -13.73
CA GLY A 89 9.95 7.71 -13.87
C GLY A 89 10.72 7.25 -12.64
N MET A 90 10.12 6.43 -11.77
CA MET A 90 10.78 5.89 -10.58
C MET A 90 11.68 4.72 -10.93
N GLN A 91 12.72 4.49 -10.11
CA GLN A 91 13.53 3.28 -10.13
C GLN A 91 12.87 2.21 -9.28
N VAL A 92 12.54 1.06 -9.88
CA VAL A 92 11.76 0.01 -9.21
C VAL A 92 12.65 -1.14 -8.77
N TYR A 93 12.59 -1.46 -7.49
CA TYR A 93 13.25 -2.59 -6.85
C TYR A 93 12.23 -3.52 -6.21
N ALA A 94 12.48 -4.83 -6.20
CA ALA A 94 11.53 -5.78 -5.64
C ALA A 94 12.21 -6.93 -4.90
N LEU A 95 11.69 -7.26 -3.72
CA LEU A 95 11.88 -8.56 -3.09
C LEU A 95 10.89 -9.54 -3.73
N THR A 96 11.39 -10.57 -4.39
CA THR A 96 10.55 -11.56 -5.07
C THR A 96 11.26 -12.91 -5.20
N SER A 97 10.49 -13.98 -5.19
CA SER A 97 10.99 -15.34 -5.51
C SER A 97 11.23 -15.56 -7.01
N LYS A 98 10.74 -14.67 -7.89
CA LYS A 98 10.97 -14.76 -9.33
C LYS A 98 12.45 -14.67 -9.66
N SER A 99 12.90 -15.41 -10.67
CA SER A 99 14.26 -15.28 -11.19
C SER A 99 14.43 -13.97 -11.97
N HIS A 100 15.67 -13.53 -12.17
CA HIS A 100 15.97 -12.33 -12.95
C HIS A 100 15.40 -12.40 -14.38
N PHE A 101 15.39 -13.57 -14.99
CA PHE A 101 14.85 -13.78 -16.36
C PHE A 101 13.32 -13.63 -16.44
N GLN A 102 12.63 -13.68 -15.32
CA GLN A 102 11.16 -13.51 -15.22
C GLN A 102 10.75 -12.07 -14.91
N LEU A 103 11.71 -11.18 -14.70
CA LEU A 103 11.47 -9.78 -14.39
C LEU A 103 11.59 -8.92 -15.65
N PRO A 104 10.70 -7.93 -15.82
CA PRO A 104 10.94 -6.86 -16.79
C PRO A 104 12.27 -6.14 -16.49
N PRO A 105 12.97 -5.65 -17.54
CA PRO A 105 14.28 -5.03 -17.38
C PRO A 105 14.29 -3.79 -16.45
N GLU A 106 13.14 -3.13 -16.31
CA GLU A 106 12.97 -1.95 -15.47
C GLU A 106 12.83 -2.30 -13.97
N ILE A 107 12.63 -3.58 -13.62
CA ILE A 107 12.45 -4.03 -12.23
C ILE A 107 13.69 -4.81 -11.79
N LYS A 108 14.41 -4.25 -10.83
CA LYS A 108 15.62 -4.87 -10.28
C LYS A 108 15.30 -5.66 -9.02
N LYS A 109 15.88 -6.85 -8.89
CA LYS A 109 15.77 -7.65 -7.65
C LYS A 109 16.67 -7.05 -6.59
N MET A 110 16.18 -7.01 -5.34
CA MET A 110 16.93 -6.51 -4.19
C MET A 110 16.52 -7.27 -2.93
N ASP A 111 17.45 -7.46 -2.01
CA ASP A 111 17.19 -8.11 -0.72
C ASP A 111 16.40 -7.20 0.22
N LEU A 112 15.74 -7.81 1.21
CA LEU A 112 14.80 -7.10 2.08
C LEU A 112 15.45 -5.92 2.82
N ASP A 113 16.56 -6.15 3.51
CA ASP A 113 17.22 -5.10 4.30
C ASP A 113 17.83 -4.00 3.39
N GLN A 114 18.27 -4.36 2.18
CA GLN A 114 18.68 -3.39 1.17
C GLN A 114 17.50 -2.53 0.69
N LEU A 115 16.31 -3.11 0.46
CA LEU A 115 15.12 -2.32 0.13
C LEU A 115 14.88 -1.26 1.19
N PHE A 116 14.92 -1.64 2.47
CA PHE A 116 14.69 -0.70 3.57
C PHE A 116 15.76 0.39 3.66
N SER A 117 17.03 0.08 3.39
CA SER A 117 18.11 1.06 3.50
C SER A 117 18.27 1.97 2.27
N GLU A 118 17.92 1.47 1.07
CA GLU A 118 18.22 2.20 -0.16
C GLU A 118 17.01 2.87 -0.82
N CYS A 119 15.77 2.42 -0.54
CA CYS A 119 14.60 2.98 -1.20
C CYS A 119 14.05 4.20 -0.46
N ASP A 120 13.45 5.10 -1.23
CA ASP A 120 12.77 6.29 -0.72
C ASP A 120 11.32 5.97 -0.35
N ILE A 121 10.74 4.97 -0.99
CA ILE A 121 9.38 4.49 -0.73
C ILE A 121 9.43 2.96 -0.61
N ILE A 122 8.82 2.41 0.43
CA ILE A 122 8.60 0.98 0.61
C ILE A 122 7.11 0.68 0.54
N SER A 123 6.70 -0.27 -0.32
CA SER A 123 5.31 -0.71 -0.42
C SER A 123 5.19 -2.22 -0.22
N LEU A 124 4.27 -2.61 0.68
CA LEU A 124 4.10 -4.00 1.09
C LEU A 124 3.03 -4.70 0.24
N HIS A 125 3.42 -5.79 -0.44
CA HIS A 125 2.58 -6.60 -1.33
C HIS A 125 2.76 -8.11 -1.08
N CYS A 126 3.41 -8.47 0.01
CA CYS A 126 3.56 -9.87 0.42
C CYS A 126 2.33 -10.36 1.18
N PRO A 127 2.05 -11.69 1.18
CA PRO A 127 1.04 -12.26 2.04
C PRO A 127 1.48 -12.19 3.52
N LEU A 128 0.50 -12.18 4.41
CA LEU A 128 0.75 -12.37 5.83
C LEU A 128 0.96 -13.88 6.11
N THR A 129 2.14 -14.21 6.59
CA THR A 129 2.54 -15.56 7.04
C THR A 129 3.27 -15.43 8.38
N PRO A 130 3.58 -16.52 9.09
CA PRO A 130 4.39 -16.42 10.29
C PRO A 130 5.74 -15.72 10.07
N GLU A 131 6.36 -15.87 8.90
CA GLU A 131 7.66 -15.28 8.55
C GLU A 131 7.54 -13.80 8.18
N THR A 132 6.37 -13.34 7.77
CA THR A 132 6.12 -11.93 7.40
C THR A 132 5.35 -11.16 8.47
N HIS A 133 4.93 -11.81 9.55
CA HIS A 133 4.34 -11.13 10.69
C HIS A 133 5.36 -10.16 11.29
N GLU A 134 4.93 -8.89 11.49
CA GLU A 134 5.80 -7.80 11.94
C GLU A 134 7.11 -7.70 11.13
N LEU A 135 7.00 -7.96 9.83
CA LEU A 135 8.13 -7.80 8.91
C LEU A 135 8.68 -6.37 9.00
N VAL A 136 7.82 -5.38 9.16
CA VAL A 136 8.22 -3.99 9.47
C VAL A 136 8.19 -3.82 10.99
N ASN A 137 9.35 -3.66 11.58
CA ASN A 137 9.57 -3.48 13.01
C ASN A 137 10.65 -2.43 13.26
N ALA A 138 10.95 -2.12 14.53
CA ALA A 138 11.93 -1.10 14.90
C ALA A 138 13.28 -1.28 14.19
N ARG A 139 13.79 -2.52 14.07
CA ARG A 139 15.06 -2.80 13.40
C ARG A 139 15.04 -2.37 11.93
N ARG A 140 13.99 -2.70 11.18
CA ARG A 140 13.88 -2.35 9.76
C ARG A 140 13.53 -0.88 9.55
N LEU A 141 12.69 -0.31 10.40
CA LEU A 141 12.42 1.14 10.40
C LEU A 141 13.70 1.93 10.65
N ALA A 142 14.61 1.43 11.52
CA ALA A 142 15.91 2.06 11.75
C ALA A 142 16.83 2.04 10.52
N LEU A 143 16.67 1.13 9.57
CA LEU A 143 17.40 1.11 8.30
C LEU A 143 16.90 2.18 7.32
N MET A 144 15.62 2.57 7.39
CA MET A 144 15.02 3.48 6.41
C MET A 144 15.66 4.87 6.44
N LYS A 145 15.61 5.52 5.28
CA LYS A 145 16.05 6.93 5.16
C LYS A 145 15.13 7.86 5.97
N PRO A 146 15.61 8.98 6.49
CA PRO A 146 14.78 9.94 7.24
C PRO A 146 13.61 10.52 6.42
N ASN A 147 13.75 10.59 5.10
CA ASN A 147 12.71 11.06 4.18
C ASN A 147 11.90 9.92 3.55
N ALA A 148 12.05 8.69 4.04
CA ALA A 148 11.36 7.54 3.46
C ALA A 148 9.87 7.49 3.82
N ILE A 149 9.10 6.88 2.92
CA ILE A 149 7.66 6.67 3.04
C ILE A 149 7.39 5.17 3.08
N LEU A 150 6.55 4.73 4.03
CA LEU A 150 6.05 3.36 4.11
C LEU A 150 4.59 3.28 3.64
N ILE A 151 4.28 2.34 2.77
CA ILE A 151 2.91 2.08 2.31
C ILE A 151 2.50 0.64 2.64
N ASN A 152 1.37 0.48 3.32
CA ASN A 152 0.77 -0.83 3.59
C ASN A 152 -0.70 -0.87 3.18
N THR A 153 -0.98 -1.48 2.04
CA THR A 153 -2.34 -1.81 1.56
C THR A 153 -2.56 -3.33 1.53
N GLY A 154 -1.70 -4.08 2.18
CA GLY A 154 -1.74 -5.54 2.21
C GLY A 154 -2.47 -6.10 3.42
N ARG A 155 -1.78 -6.22 4.55
CA ARG A 155 -2.32 -6.72 5.83
C ARG A 155 -1.70 -5.95 7.00
N GLY A 156 -2.53 -5.55 7.96
CA GLY A 156 -2.10 -4.79 9.14
C GLY A 156 -0.94 -5.45 9.89
N PRO A 157 -1.03 -6.74 10.26
CA PRO A 157 0.03 -7.41 11.03
C PRO A 157 1.37 -7.63 10.29
N LEU A 158 1.54 -7.14 9.06
CA LEU A 158 2.87 -7.03 8.44
C LEU A 158 3.74 -5.97 9.12
N VAL A 159 3.12 -5.06 9.88
CA VAL A 159 3.76 -3.93 10.53
C VAL A 159 3.52 -4.02 12.04
N ASN A 160 4.58 -3.86 12.84
CA ASN A 160 4.43 -3.57 14.25
C ASN A 160 3.98 -2.09 14.38
N GLU A 161 2.73 -1.89 14.82
CA GLU A 161 2.08 -0.56 14.83
C GLU A 161 2.72 0.39 15.83
N GLN A 162 3.20 -0.11 16.98
CA GLN A 162 3.90 0.72 17.96
C GLN A 162 5.25 1.20 17.41
N ASP A 163 6.03 0.31 16.85
CA ASP A 163 7.33 0.65 16.26
C ASP A 163 7.19 1.68 15.12
N LEU A 164 6.12 1.53 14.29
CA LEU A 164 5.84 2.49 13.24
C LEU A 164 5.44 3.85 13.79
N ALA A 165 4.56 3.89 14.81
CA ALA A 165 4.16 5.14 15.46
C ALA A 165 5.37 5.86 16.09
N ASP A 166 6.25 5.12 16.77
CA ASP A 166 7.46 5.67 17.38
C ASP A 166 8.42 6.24 16.32
N ALA A 167 8.61 5.52 15.19
CA ALA A 167 9.42 5.98 14.07
C ALA A 167 8.88 7.26 13.42
N LEU A 168 7.55 7.36 13.26
CA LEU A 168 6.89 8.56 12.74
C LEU A 168 6.98 9.74 13.72
N ASN A 169 6.69 9.50 14.99
CA ASN A 169 6.68 10.54 16.02
C ASN A 169 8.08 11.12 16.29
N SER A 170 9.11 10.27 16.20
CA SER A 170 10.52 10.71 16.33
C SER A 170 11.08 11.33 15.03
N GLY A 171 10.37 11.27 13.91
CA GLY A 171 10.87 11.73 12.61
C GLY A 171 11.93 10.81 12.01
N LYS A 172 12.04 9.55 12.46
CA LYS A 172 12.95 8.55 11.88
C LYS A 172 12.61 8.24 10.43
N ILE A 173 11.33 8.21 10.09
CA ILE A 173 10.83 8.19 8.71
C ILE A 173 9.86 9.36 8.51
N TYR A 174 9.68 9.75 7.25
CA TYR A 174 8.87 10.93 6.93
C TYR A 174 7.37 10.72 7.12
N ALA A 175 6.83 9.64 6.54
CA ALA A 175 5.38 9.40 6.56
C ALA A 175 5.05 7.92 6.34
N ALA A 176 3.80 7.57 6.66
CA ALA A 176 3.22 6.30 6.29
C ALA A 176 1.81 6.47 5.72
N GLY A 177 1.46 5.64 4.72
CA GLY A 177 0.12 5.47 4.18
C GLY A 177 -0.34 4.03 4.42
N VAL A 178 -1.40 3.85 5.21
CA VAL A 178 -1.90 2.52 5.58
C VAL A 178 -3.40 2.40 5.29
N ASP A 179 -3.79 1.36 4.59
CA ASP A 179 -5.20 1.04 4.33
C ASP A 179 -5.69 -0.08 5.27
N VAL A 180 -4.78 -0.68 6.03
CA VAL A 180 -5.03 -1.84 6.88
C VAL A 180 -4.35 -1.71 8.23
N LEU A 181 -5.03 -2.19 9.28
CA LEU A 181 -4.53 -2.21 10.64
C LEU A 181 -4.56 -3.64 11.21
N SER A 182 -3.85 -3.87 12.31
CA SER A 182 -3.75 -5.19 12.95
C SER A 182 -5.09 -5.69 13.49
N SER A 183 -5.96 -4.77 13.92
CA SER A 183 -7.35 -5.00 14.30
C SER A 183 -8.26 -4.10 13.46
N GLU A 184 -9.30 -4.66 12.87
CA GLU A 184 -10.27 -3.94 12.03
C GLU A 184 -11.71 -4.30 12.46
N PRO A 185 -12.50 -3.33 12.98
CA PRO A 185 -12.14 -1.92 13.26
C PRO A 185 -10.99 -1.77 14.27
N PRO A 186 -10.21 -0.67 14.20
CA PRO A 186 -9.12 -0.45 15.14
C PRO A 186 -9.66 -0.16 16.54
N ARG A 187 -8.85 -0.50 17.54
CA ARG A 187 -9.08 -0.07 18.91
C ARG A 187 -8.83 1.43 19.03
N ALA A 188 -9.53 2.11 19.94
CA ALA A 188 -9.38 3.55 20.14
C ALA A 188 -7.97 3.95 20.64
N ASP A 189 -7.25 3.02 21.24
CA ASP A 189 -5.87 3.18 21.73
C ASP A 189 -4.79 2.77 20.71
N ASN A 190 -5.16 2.49 19.46
CA ASN A 190 -4.18 2.15 18.43
C ASN A 190 -3.21 3.33 18.21
N PRO A 191 -1.88 3.11 18.35
CA PRO A 191 -0.89 4.18 18.32
C PRO A 191 -0.82 4.93 16.99
N LEU A 192 -1.20 4.29 15.89
CA LEU A 192 -1.19 4.92 14.56
C LEU A 192 -2.27 5.99 14.40
N LEU A 193 -3.37 5.95 15.18
CA LEU A 193 -4.46 6.94 15.10
C LEU A 193 -4.01 8.35 15.50
N THR A 194 -2.94 8.47 16.27
CA THR A 194 -2.38 9.74 16.75
C THR A 194 -0.95 9.99 16.26
N ALA A 195 -0.38 9.07 15.47
CA ALA A 195 0.97 9.19 14.95
C ALA A 195 1.07 10.31 13.91
N LYS A 196 2.17 11.08 13.96
CA LYS A 196 2.47 12.14 12.99
C LYS A 196 2.62 11.58 11.58
N ASN A 197 2.11 12.30 10.58
CA ASN A 197 2.25 11.94 9.17
C ASN A 197 1.81 10.49 8.84
N CYS A 198 0.87 9.94 9.61
CA CYS A 198 0.25 8.66 9.36
C CYS A 198 -1.10 8.86 8.67
N TYR A 199 -1.21 8.49 7.40
CA TYR A 199 -2.43 8.62 6.61
C TYR A 199 -3.14 7.27 6.56
N ILE A 200 -4.34 7.19 7.16
CA ILE A 200 -5.07 5.93 7.34
C ILE A 200 -6.34 5.97 6.51
N THR A 201 -6.58 4.92 5.73
CA THR A 201 -7.87 4.67 5.09
C THR A 201 -8.48 3.37 5.63
N PRO A 202 -9.83 3.26 5.73
CA PRO A 202 -10.50 2.19 6.49
C PRO A 202 -10.68 0.92 5.65
N HIS A 203 -9.59 0.32 5.16
CA HIS A 203 -9.53 -0.91 4.36
C HIS A 203 -10.41 -0.85 3.10
N ILE A 204 -10.25 0.22 2.33
CA ILE A 204 -11.06 0.51 1.13
C ILE A 204 -10.28 0.40 -0.18
N ALA A 205 -9.00 -0.01 -0.17
CA ALA A 205 -8.20 -0.17 -1.38
C ALA A 205 -8.84 -1.11 -2.42
N TRP A 206 -9.68 -2.06 -1.99
CA TRP A 206 -10.43 -2.99 -2.84
C TRP A 206 -11.79 -2.47 -3.30
N ALA A 207 -12.30 -1.38 -2.72
CA ALA A 207 -13.73 -1.04 -2.69
C ALA A 207 -14.18 -0.11 -3.82
N SER A 208 -13.38 0.08 -4.89
CA SER A 208 -13.84 0.85 -6.04
C SER A 208 -15.09 0.20 -6.68
N THR A 209 -15.92 1.01 -7.32
CA THR A 209 -17.14 0.54 -7.97
C THR A 209 -16.85 -0.61 -8.94
N GLU A 210 -15.84 -0.43 -9.79
CA GLU A 210 -15.46 -1.41 -10.79
C GLU A 210 -14.88 -2.71 -10.18
N ALA A 211 -14.15 -2.60 -9.05
CA ALA A 211 -13.66 -3.78 -8.35
C ALA A 211 -14.80 -4.56 -7.69
N ARG A 212 -15.79 -3.87 -7.11
CA ARG A 212 -16.98 -4.50 -6.53
C ARG A 212 -17.84 -5.16 -7.58
N GLU A 213 -18.01 -4.54 -8.75
CA GLU A 213 -18.72 -5.14 -9.89
C GLU A 213 -18.02 -6.41 -10.36
N ARG A 214 -16.69 -6.38 -10.53
CA ARG A 214 -15.92 -7.59 -10.88
C ARG A 214 -16.07 -8.69 -9.83
N LEU A 215 -16.03 -8.34 -8.54
CA LEU A 215 -16.21 -9.28 -7.44
C LEU A 215 -17.59 -9.95 -7.51
N MET A 216 -18.66 -9.18 -7.73
CA MET A 216 -20.03 -9.70 -7.86
C MET A 216 -20.16 -10.61 -9.07
N ASN A 217 -19.62 -10.23 -10.22
CA ASN A 217 -19.65 -11.04 -11.44
C ASN A 217 -18.92 -12.38 -11.24
N ILE A 218 -17.77 -12.38 -10.58
CA ILE A 218 -17.03 -13.61 -10.23
C ILE A 218 -17.83 -14.47 -9.27
N ALA A 219 -18.46 -13.88 -8.25
CA ALA A 219 -19.29 -14.62 -7.30
C ALA A 219 -20.50 -15.29 -7.99
N ILE A 220 -21.16 -14.58 -8.89
CA ILE A 220 -22.27 -15.10 -9.69
C ILE A 220 -21.79 -16.24 -10.60
N SER A 221 -20.69 -16.07 -11.32
CA SER A 221 -20.10 -17.10 -12.19
C SER A 221 -19.74 -18.37 -11.40
N ASN A 222 -19.08 -18.21 -10.25
CA ASN A 222 -18.72 -19.33 -9.38
C ASN A 222 -19.96 -20.10 -8.88
N LEU A 223 -21.04 -19.39 -8.52
CA LEU A 223 -22.28 -20.01 -8.09
C LEU A 223 -22.96 -20.78 -9.26
N GLN A 224 -22.99 -20.18 -10.45
CA GLN A 224 -23.54 -20.85 -11.65
C GLN A 224 -22.74 -22.10 -12.00
N ALA A 225 -21.41 -22.04 -11.98
CA ALA A 225 -20.54 -23.18 -12.21
C ALA A 225 -20.73 -24.29 -11.16
N TYR A 226 -20.94 -23.93 -9.90
CA TYR A 226 -21.25 -24.90 -8.85
C TYR A 226 -22.60 -25.61 -9.09
N ILE A 227 -23.64 -24.86 -9.42
CA ILE A 227 -24.99 -25.41 -9.69
C ILE A 227 -24.97 -26.32 -10.91
N SER A 228 -24.19 -25.99 -11.95
CA SER A 228 -24.06 -26.80 -13.17
C SER A 228 -23.15 -28.04 -13.02
N GLY A 229 -22.59 -28.29 -11.83
CA GLY A 229 -21.71 -29.42 -11.56
C GLY A 229 -20.27 -29.29 -12.07
N THR A 230 -19.88 -28.10 -12.54
CA THR A 230 -18.53 -27.80 -13.03
C THR A 230 -17.88 -26.68 -12.18
N PRO A 231 -17.65 -26.90 -10.87
CA PRO A 231 -17.21 -25.85 -9.97
C PRO A 231 -15.85 -25.27 -10.38
N GLU A 232 -15.78 -23.93 -10.48
CA GLU A 232 -14.58 -23.17 -10.77
C GLU A 232 -13.99 -22.55 -9.48
N ASN A 233 -12.72 -22.17 -9.52
CA ASN A 233 -12.01 -21.48 -8.42
C ASN A 233 -12.10 -22.22 -7.07
N VAL A 234 -12.12 -23.55 -7.09
CA VAL A 234 -12.22 -24.39 -5.88
C VAL A 234 -10.91 -24.29 -5.07
N VAL A 235 -11.01 -23.81 -3.82
CA VAL A 235 -9.85 -23.61 -2.93
C VAL A 235 -9.60 -24.79 -1.98
N ASN A 236 -10.53 -25.72 -1.90
CA ASN A 236 -10.39 -26.97 -1.13
C ASN A 236 -10.41 -28.14 -2.14
N LYS A 237 -9.27 -28.68 -2.45
CA LYS A 237 -9.16 -29.96 -3.15
C LYS A 237 -8.76 -31.02 -2.13
#